data_f34388531ee0dca6c892264be5fdfc82
#
_entry.id   f34388531ee0dca6c892264be5fdfc82
#
_cell.length_a   1.000
_cell.length_b   1.000
_cell.length_c   1.000
_cell.angle_alpha   90.00
_cell.angle_beta   90.00
_cell.angle_gamma   90.00
#
_symmetry.space_group_name_H-M   'P 1'
#
loop_
_entity.id
_entity.type
_entity.pdbx_description
1 polymer ?
#
loop_
_entity_poly.entity_id
_entity_poly.type
_entity_poly.pdbx_seq_one_letter_code
_entity_poly.pdbx_strand_id
1 'polypeptide(L)'
;GLARHLDLLTKLKQKAYSYPLLAMILSSCGSNSSSPADTADTTTTDDTSTVPVTSNSVVVVAEMENLGLVGVNDTITATSSTLTSGTSIVDTDPYDNDTLTITADDDIIGTPTVSGIEKIIFSTSATKLGNDYEFDVNLVNITGSDTVTFENTNSNSLIKTLDLINVGVPISVGSHFSTVKVAGQTDKDINLNISADTTLSTTGSSKDLLVNASGKSVTLSSSTATQDIIINKAYNADITAASALRNVAVTGNGDVTLRDLSALKGNIDVTNVGSINVISATNATGTLNLTNERAPLGTDITITDANSTVKVTIKSAGSITATSNNGLASAQIIDLTAAEESTIYADGVSNQ
;
A
#
# COMPACT_ATOMS: atom_id res chain seq x y z
N GLY A 1 -8.83 23.55 3.56
CA GLY A 1 -8.63 22.23 2.98
C GLY A 1 -7.45 22.18 2.01
N LEU A 2 -7.38 23.09 1.06
CA LEU A 2 -6.32 23.10 0.01
C LEU A 2 -4.90 23.34 0.59
N ALA A 3 -4.79 24.10 1.67
CA ALA A 3 -3.50 24.41 2.28
C ALA A 3 -2.81 23.19 2.91
N ARG A 4 -3.56 22.21 3.43
CA ARG A 4 -2.98 20.97 4.00
C ARG A 4 -2.56 19.96 2.92
N HIS A 5 -3.24 19.96 1.78
CA HIS A 5 -2.85 19.12 0.64
C HIS A 5 -1.56 19.63 -0.03
N LEU A 6 -1.39 20.95 -0.07
CA LEU A 6 -0.15 21.56 -0.56
C LEU A 6 1.02 21.33 0.40
N ASP A 7 0.76 21.31 1.71
CA ASP A 7 1.80 21.07 2.74
C ASP A 7 2.31 19.62 2.68
N LEU A 8 1.45 18.65 2.38
CA LEU A 8 1.86 17.25 2.19
C LEU A 8 2.72 17.06 0.93
N LEU A 9 2.35 17.71 -0.17
CA LEU A 9 3.12 17.68 -1.42
C LEU A 9 4.45 18.45 -1.29
N THR A 10 4.48 19.49 -0.47
CA THR A 10 5.70 20.27 -0.21
C THR A 10 6.67 19.51 0.70
N LYS A 11 6.16 18.74 1.68
CA LYS A 11 6.99 17.88 2.54
C LYS A 11 7.60 16.70 1.78
N LEU A 12 6.89 16.16 0.78
CA LEU A 12 7.43 15.14 -0.12
C LEU A 12 8.53 15.70 -1.06
N LYS A 13 8.44 16.97 -1.44
CA LYS A 13 9.49 17.62 -2.24
C LYS A 13 10.69 18.11 -1.42
N GLN A 14 10.53 18.44 -0.14
CA GLN A 14 11.61 18.93 0.69
C GLN A 14 12.54 17.83 1.25
N LYS A 15 12.13 16.56 1.19
CA LYS A 15 13.02 15.44 1.55
C LYS A 15 14.06 15.12 0.47
N ALA A 16 13.92 15.70 -0.73
CA ALA A 16 14.82 15.46 -1.87
C ALA A 16 15.99 16.44 -2.01
N TYR A 17 16.05 17.51 -1.20
CA TYR A 17 17.11 18.53 -1.34
C TYR A 17 17.57 19.05 0.01
N SER A 18 18.46 18.35 0.66
CA SER A 18 19.42 18.96 1.59
C SER A 18 20.49 17.96 2.03
N TYR A 19 21.49 17.76 1.19
CA TYR A 19 22.82 17.39 1.66
C TYR A 19 23.85 18.26 0.94
N PRO A 20 24.81 18.84 1.65
CA PRO A 20 25.82 19.70 1.04
C PRO A 20 26.85 18.86 0.29
N LEU A 21 27.14 19.33 -0.91
CA LEU A 21 28.25 18.89 -1.73
C LEU A 21 29.55 19.00 -0.94
N LEU A 22 30.22 17.89 -0.69
CA LEU A 22 31.62 17.90 -0.32
C LEU A 22 32.41 17.16 -1.38
N ALA A 23 32.97 17.95 -2.28
CA ALA A 23 33.91 17.45 -3.27
C ALA A 23 35.23 17.09 -2.57
N MET A 24 35.73 15.89 -2.74
CA MET A 24 37.12 15.58 -2.52
C MET A 24 37.71 14.87 -3.74
N ILE A 25 38.74 15.53 -4.19
CA ILE A 25 39.55 15.25 -5.37
C ILE A 25 40.40 14.03 -5.12
N LEU A 26 40.36 13.14 -6.09
CA LEU A 26 41.33 12.04 -6.21
C LEU A 26 42.64 12.49 -6.77
N SER A 27 43.69 11.97 -6.27
CA SER A 27 44.94 11.84 -7.01
C SER A 27 45.36 10.37 -7.15
N SER A 28 45.53 10.03 -8.38
CA SER A 28 46.02 8.75 -8.92
C SER A 28 47.51 8.54 -8.64
N CYS A 29 47.91 7.31 -8.62
CA CYS A 29 49.12 6.69 -9.20
C CYS A 29 49.36 5.39 -8.46
N GLY A 30 49.53 4.27 -9.02
CA GLY A 30 50.30 3.84 -10.16
C GLY A 30 51.41 2.90 -9.72
N SER A 31 51.45 1.74 -10.34
CA SER A 31 52.57 0.84 -10.65
C SER A 31 52.96 -0.30 -9.72
N ASN A 32 52.78 -1.48 -10.29
CA ASN A 32 53.63 -2.70 -10.39
C ASN A 32 54.69 -2.98 -9.32
N SER A 33 54.65 -4.22 -8.79
CA SER A 33 55.62 -5.27 -9.19
C SER A 33 55.55 -6.51 -8.28
N SER A 34 55.52 -7.65 -8.93
CA SER A 34 56.18 -8.97 -8.67
C SER A 34 56.19 -9.59 -7.26
N SER A 35 55.69 -10.80 -7.24
CA SER A 35 55.92 -11.96 -6.34
C SER A 35 57.39 -12.19 -5.89
N PRO A 36 57.65 -12.94 -4.83
CA PRO A 36 57.38 -14.39 -4.84
C PRO A 36 56.90 -15.01 -3.50
N ALA A 37 56.57 -16.28 -3.63
CA ALA A 37 56.09 -17.28 -2.69
C ALA A 37 56.87 -17.37 -1.34
N ASP A 38 56.17 -17.67 -0.24
CA ASP A 38 56.31 -18.99 0.44
C ASP A 38 55.52 -19.06 1.76
N THR A 39 55.18 -20.29 2.06
CA THR A 39 54.88 -20.93 3.34
C THR A 39 53.47 -20.79 3.95
N ALA A 40 52.88 -21.97 3.96
CA ALA A 40 51.70 -22.34 4.71
C ALA A 40 51.82 -22.03 6.23
N ASP A 41 50.77 -21.41 6.77
CA ASP A 41 50.41 -21.57 8.17
C ASP A 41 48.92 -21.76 8.30
N THR A 42 48.53 -22.93 8.79
CA THR A 42 47.15 -23.30 9.08
C THR A 42 46.73 -22.72 10.43
N THR A 43 46.03 -21.62 10.39
CA THR A 43 45.21 -21.20 11.53
C THR A 43 43.79 -20.98 11.03
N THR A 44 42.91 -21.85 11.48
CA THR A 44 41.46 -21.69 11.37
C THR A 44 41.04 -20.42 12.13
N THR A 45 40.91 -19.34 11.41
CA THR A 45 40.20 -18.17 11.87
C THR A 45 38.83 -18.17 11.19
N ASP A 46 37.81 -18.14 12.03
CA ASP A 46 36.44 -17.89 11.71
C ASP A 46 36.36 -16.57 10.90
N ASP A 47 36.39 -16.70 9.59
CA ASP A 47 36.42 -15.55 8.68
C ASP A 47 34.97 -15.23 8.27
N THR A 48 34.30 -14.43 9.09
CA THR A 48 33.12 -13.66 8.68
C THR A 48 33.59 -12.54 7.73
N SER A 49 34.32 -12.89 6.69
CA SER A 49 34.68 -11.97 5.64
C SER A 49 33.45 -11.72 4.78
N THR A 50 32.81 -10.58 4.99
CA THR A 50 31.94 -9.97 3.98
C THR A 50 32.81 -9.69 2.76
N VAL A 51 32.79 -10.60 1.79
CA VAL A 51 33.45 -10.37 0.51
C VAL A 51 32.61 -9.31 -0.20
N PRO A 52 33.17 -8.12 -0.50
CA PRO A 52 32.46 -7.14 -1.32
C PRO A 52 32.17 -7.77 -2.68
N VAL A 53 30.89 -7.98 -2.98
CA VAL A 53 30.49 -8.49 -4.29
C VAL A 53 30.51 -7.30 -5.25
N THR A 54 31.43 -7.31 -6.18
CA THR A 54 31.56 -6.29 -7.25
C THR A 54 30.79 -6.71 -8.52
N SER A 55 29.88 -7.66 -8.42
CA SER A 55 29.18 -8.26 -9.56
C SER A 55 27.79 -7.69 -9.71
N ASN A 56 27.42 -7.33 -10.95
CA ASN A 56 26.07 -6.88 -11.32
C ASN A 56 25.02 -8.02 -11.36
N SER A 57 25.38 -9.24 -11.04
CA SER A 57 24.47 -10.39 -11.02
C SER A 57 24.89 -11.41 -9.96
N VAL A 58 24.00 -11.62 -9.00
CA VAL A 58 24.21 -12.50 -7.86
C VAL A 58 23.08 -13.52 -7.76
N VAL A 59 23.44 -14.79 -7.53
CA VAL A 59 22.48 -15.85 -7.24
C VAL A 59 22.58 -16.24 -5.78
N VAL A 60 21.48 -16.08 -5.05
CA VAL A 60 21.40 -16.52 -3.65
C VAL A 60 21.25 -18.03 -3.62
N VAL A 61 22.19 -18.70 -2.97
CA VAL A 61 22.17 -20.15 -2.77
C VAL A 61 21.78 -20.48 -1.33
N ALA A 62 21.32 -21.71 -1.10
CA ALA A 62 21.08 -22.19 0.24
C ALA A 62 22.37 -22.07 1.08
N GLU A 63 22.24 -21.65 2.33
CA GLU A 63 23.35 -21.43 3.27
C GLU A 63 24.11 -20.09 3.09
N MET A 64 23.66 -19.20 2.23
CA MET A 64 24.22 -17.86 2.15
C MET A 64 23.68 -17.01 3.32
N GLU A 65 24.47 -16.93 4.40
CA GLU A 65 24.02 -16.24 5.62
C GLU A 65 24.06 -14.71 5.47
N ASN A 66 25.04 -14.17 4.75
CA ASN A 66 25.21 -12.73 4.58
C ASN A 66 25.67 -12.38 3.17
N LEU A 67 24.87 -11.58 2.49
CA LEU A 67 25.24 -10.94 1.22
C LEU A 67 25.26 -9.43 1.46
N GLY A 68 26.45 -8.85 1.43
CA GLY A 68 26.63 -7.39 1.46
C GLY A 68 26.86 -6.87 0.04
N LEU A 69 26.10 -5.87 -0.37
CA LEU A 69 26.17 -5.22 -1.68
C LEU A 69 26.73 -3.81 -1.50
N VAL A 70 27.48 -3.32 -2.46
CA VAL A 70 28.05 -1.97 -2.43
C VAL A 70 28.22 -1.39 -3.84
N GLY A 71 27.68 -0.21 -4.05
CA GLY A 71 28.15 0.78 -5.00
C GLY A 71 27.87 0.57 -6.47
N VAL A 72 26.99 -0.37 -6.88
CA VAL A 72 26.53 -0.55 -8.26
C VAL A 72 25.13 -1.17 -8.27
N ASN A 73 24.36 -0.91 -9.31
CA ASN A 73 23.06 -1.54 -9.49
C ASN A 73 23.20 -3.06 -9.61
N ASP A 74 22.80 -3.78 -8.59
CA ASP A 74 22.90 -5.22 -8.53
C ASP A 74 21.60 -5.91 -8.95
N THR A 75 21.72 -7.04 -9.64
CA THR A 75 20.62 -7.92 -9.95
C THR A 75 20.77 -9.21 -9.18
N ILE A 76 19.90 -9.44 -8.23
CA ILE A 76 19.94 -10.56 -7.31
C ILE A 76 18.81 -11.52 -7.65
N THR A 77 19.09 -12.82 -7.72
CA THR A 77 18.07 -13.84 -7.90
C THR A 77 18.08 -14.82 -6.73
N ALA A 78 16.89 -15.17 -6.28
CA ALA A 78 16.65 -16.10 -5.19
C ALA A 78 15.46 -17.01 -5.50
N THR A 79 15.27 -18.05 -4.69
CA THR A 79 14.08 -18.90 -4.71
C THR A 79 13.45 -18.94 -3.32
N SER A 80 12.21 -19.40 -3.20
CA SER A 80 11.56 -19.61 -1.92
C SER A 80 12.40 -20.52 -0.98
N SER A 81 13.07 -21.51 -1.53
CA SER A 81 13.93 -22.44 -0.76
C SER A 81 15.25 -21.83 -0.29
N THR A 82 15.72 -20.75 -0.91
CA THR A 82 16.97 -20.06 -0.52
C THR A 82 16.74 -18.87 0.39
N LEU A 83 15.52 -18.34 0.45
CA LEU A 83 15.13 -17.26 1.35
C LEU A 83 14.60 -17.82 2.68
N THR A 84 15.51 -18.21 3.52
CA THR A 84 15.21 -18.71 4.87
C THR A 84 15.37 -17.63 5.93
N SER A 85 14.98 -17.90 7.16
CA SER A 85 15.17 -16.97 8.29
C SER A 85 16.65 -16.67 8.60
N GLY A 86 17.60 -17.47 8.09
CA GLY A 86 19.03 -17.21 8.20
C GLY A 86 19.62 -16.38 7.06
N THR A 87 18.83 -16.15 6.00
CA THR A 87 19.31 -15.39 4.84
C THR A 87 19.31 -13.89 5.14
N SER A 88 20.42 -13.22 4.84
CA SER A 88 20.57 -11.77 4.98
C SER A 88 21.13 -11.18 3.69
N ILE A 89 20.37 -10.28 3.07
CA ILE A 89 20.74 -9.51 1.89
C ILE A 89 20.67 -8.05 2.28
N VAL A 90 21.81 -7.38 2.32
CA VAL A 90 21.90 -5.98 2.78
C VAL A 90 22.73 -5.18 1.80
N ASP A 91 22.10 -4.16 1.22
CA ASP A 91 22.82 -3.08 0.58
C ASP A 91 22.93 -1.87 1.50
N THR A 92 24.06 -1.19 1.44
CA THR A 92 24.35 -0.01 2.25
C THR A 92 24.54 1.25 1.42
N ASP A 93 24.49 1.15 0.09
CA ASP A 93 24.57 2.29 -0.79
C ASP A 93 23.14 2.81 -1.13
N PRO A 94 22.77 4.01 -0.68
CA PRO A 94 21.44 4.55 -0.95
C PRO A 94 21.34 5.23 -2.33
N TYR A 95 22.37 5.14 -3.19
CA TYR A 95 22.45 5.87 -4.44
C TYR A 95 22.42 5.01 -5.70
N ASP A 96 22.28 3.73 -5.54
CA ASP A 96 22.08 2.79 -6.64
C ASP A 96 20.64 2.28 -6.74
N ASN A 97 20.37 1.29 -7.57
CA ASN A 97 19.05 0.72 -7.74
C ASN A 97 19.16 -0.80 -7.89
N ASP A 98 19.05 -1.46 -6.80
CA ASP A 98 19.13 -2.90 -6.73
C ASP A 98 17.78 -3.57 -7.02
N THR A 99 17.86 -4.73 -7.62
CA THR A 99 16.69 -5.56 -7.89
C THR A 99 16.89 -6.98 -7.37
N LEU A 100 16.03 -7.40 -6.46
CA LEU A 100 15.94 -8.78 -6.01
C LEU A 100 14.72 -9.46 -6.64
N THR A 101 14.96 -10.51 -7.42
CA THR A 101 13.89 -11.34 -8.00
C THR A 101 13.85 -12.69 -7.32
N ILE A 102 12.70 -13.04 -6.75
CA ILE A 102 12.47 -14.29 -6.04
C ILE A 102 11.49 -15.13 -6.85
N THR A 103 11.94 -16.32 -7.29
CA THR A 103 11.04 -17.31 -7.89
C THR A 103 10.47 -18.18 -6.79
N ALA A 104 9.15 -18.09 -6.60
CA ALA A 104 8.43 -18.80 -5.57
C ALA A 104 7.74 -20.04 -6.15
N ASP A 105 8.11 -21.20 -5.66
CA ASP A 105 7.48 -22.50 -5.86
C ASP A 105 6.82 -23.03 -4.57
N ASP A 106 6.97 -22.29 -3.47
CA ASP A 106 6.34 -22.50 -2.18
C ASP A 106 6.14 -21.17 -1.46
N ASP A 107 5.41 -21.16 -0.36
CA ASP A 107 5.22 -20.00 0.50
C ASP A 107 6.55 -19.53 1.11
N ILE A 108 6.61 -18.22 1.42
CA ILE A 108 7.79 -17.62 2.04
C ILE A 108 7.41 -17.13 3.45
N ILE A 109 7.25 -18.10 4.35
CA ILE A 109 6.90 -17.86 5.75
C ILE A 109 8.12 -17.62 6.64
N GLY A 110 9.31 -17.92 6.15
CA GLY A 110 10.57 -17.53 6.79
C GLY A 110 10.69 -16.02 6.93
N THR A 111 11.65 -15.57 7.70
CA THR A 111 11.88 -14.15 7.98
C THR A 111 13.28 -13.73 7.52
N PRO A 112 13.59 -13.81 6.21
CA PRO A 112 14.87 -13.34 5.69
C PRO A 112 15.02 -11.85 5.98
N THR A 113 16.24 -11.40 6.23
CA THR A 113 16.56 -9.99 6.31
C THR A 113 16.89 -9.47 4.93
N VAL A 114 16.13 -8.50 4.43
CA VAL A 114 16.40 -7.80 3.18
C VAL A 114 16.33 -6.30 3.46
N SER A 115 17.41 -5.59 3.21
CA SER A 115 17.51 -4.16 3.49
C SER A 115 18.30 -3.42 2.43
N GLY A 116 17.82 -2.24 2.02
CA GLY A 116 18.47 -1.39 1.04
C GLY A 116 18.30 -1.87 -0.41
N ILE A 117 17.38 -2.79 -0.66
CA ILE A 117 17.05 -3.23 -2.03
C ILE A 117 15.80 -2.47 -2.48
N GLU A 118 15.93 -1.60 -3.47
CA GLU A 118 14.87 -0.69 -3.89
C GLU A 118 13.71 -1.43 -4.54
N LYS A 119 14.00 -2.47 -5.30
CA LYS A 119 12.98 -3.25 -6.01
C LYS A 119 13.06 -4.72 -5.66
N ILE A 120 11.99 -5.24 -5.08
CA ILE A 120 11.85 -6.67 -4.78
C ILE A 120 10.67 -7.23 -5.58
N ILE A 121 10.89 -8.34 -6.27
CA ILE A 121 9.86 -9.02 -7.08
C ILE A 121 9.72 -10.45 -6.58
N PHE A 122 8.56 -10.77 -6.04
CA PHE A 122 8.15 -12.15 -5.80
C PHE A 122 7.34 -12.62 -7.00
N SER A 123 7.85 -13.62 -7.72
CA SER A 123 7.23 -14.16 -8.92
C SER A 123 6.96 -15.65 -8.76
N THR A 124 5.74 -16.07 -9.03
CA THR A 124 5.38 -17.49 -9.11
C THR A 124 4.85 -17.84 -10.48
N SER A 125 5.10 -19.06 -10.95
CA SER A 125 4.46 -19.66 -12.12
C SER A 125 3.70 -20.94 -11.76
N ALA A 126 3.59 -21.22 -10.46
CA ALA A 126 2.92 -22.42 -9.98
C ALA A 126 1.40 -22.36 -10.20
N THR A 127 0.78 -23.52 -10.29
CA THR A 127 -0.69 -23.64 -10.29
C THR A 127 -1.25 -23.66 -8.88
N LYS A 128 -0.46 -24.09 -7.91
CA LYS A 128 -0.70 -24.05 -6.47
C LYS A 128 0.65 -23.95 -5.74
N LEU A 129 0.66 -23.44 -4.54
CA LEU A 129 1.81 -23.43 -3.65
C LEU A 129 1.54 -24.35 -2.47
N GLY A 130 2.53 -25.15 -2.11
CA GLY A 130 2.35 -26.13 -1.04
C GLY A 130 1.11 -27.01 -1.20
N ASN A 131 0.19 -26.91 -0.24
CA ASN A 131 -1.07 -27.66 -0.22
C ASN A 131 -2.32 -26.84 -0.53
N ASP A 132 -2.20 -25.56 -0.82
CA ASP A 132 -3.32 -24.66 -1.05
C ASP A 132 -3.16 -23.78 -2.28
N TYR A 133 -4.02 -22.78 -2.41
CA TYR A 133 -4.13 -21.85 -3.53
C TYR A 133 -3.90 -20.39 -3.09
N GLU A 134 -3.24 -20.22 -1.97
CA GLU A 134 -2.81 -18.92 -1.45
C GLU A 134 -1.30 -18.76 -1.64
N PHE A 135 -0.81 -17.56 -1.68
CA PHE A 135 0.61 -17.23 -1.67
C PHE A 135 0.90 -16.43 -0.40
N ASP A 136 1.49 -17.10 0.56
CA ASP A 136 1.78 -16.53 1.88
C ASP A 136 3.21 -16.01 1.94
N VAL A 137 3.37 -14.73 2.30
CA VAL A 137 4.69 -14.11 2.41
C VAL A 137 4.81 -13.27 3.67
N ASN A 138 5.87 -13.51 4.44
CA ASN A 138 6.19 -12.75 5.64
C ASN A 138 7.27 -11.69 5.34
N LEU A 139 6.93 -10.43 5.54
CA LEU A 139 7.74 -9.26 5.19
C LEU A 139 8.38 -8.56 6.41
N VAL A 140 8.43 -9.20 7.57
CA VAL A 140 8.79 -8.56 8.84
C VAL A 140 10.16 -7.87 8.82
N ASN A 141 11.14 -8.43 8.14
CA ASN A 141 12.51 -7.92 8.07
C ASN A 141 12.87 -7.37 6.68
N ILE A 142 11.88 -7.05 5.86
CA ILE A 142 12.09 -6.36 4.58
C ILE A 142 11.93 -4.86 4.83
N THR A 143 13.00 -4.09 4.59
CA THR A 143 13.07 -2.67 4.90
C THR A 143 13.85 -1.89 3.83
N GLY A 144 13.51 -0.61 3.68
CA GLY A 144 14.23 0.28 2.75
C GLY A 144 13.84 0.12 1.29
N SER A 145 12.90 -0.76 0.96
CA SER A 145 12.46 -0.97 -0.42
C SER A 145 11.45 0.09 -0.87
N ASP A 146 11.62 0.60 -2.07
CA ASP A 146 10.67 1.52 -2.71
C ASP A 146 9.38 0.80 -3.10
N THR A 147 9.51 -0.46 -3.53
CA THR A 147 8.36 -1.31 -3.84
C THR A 147 8.69 -2.79 -3.76
N VAL A 148 7.75 -3.55 -3.22
CA VAL A 148 7.74 -5.01 -3.26
C VAL A 148 6.59 -5.45 -4.17
N THR A 149 6.91 -6.12 -5.25
CA THR A 149 5.97 -6.53 -6.28
C THR A 149 5.67 -8.03 -6.17
N PHE A 150 4.40 -8.39 -6.28
CA PHE A 150 3.94 -9.78 -6.32
C PHE A 150 3.32 -10.08 -7.66
N GLU A 151 3.84 -11.09 -8.35
CA GLU A 151 3.40 -11.47 -9.68
C GLU A 151 3.11 -12.97 -9.77
N ASN A 152 2.05 -13.33 -10.50
CA ASN A 152 1.83 -14.68 -10.94
C ASN A 152 1.85 -14.72 -12.46
N THR A 153 2.85 -15.37 -13.03
CA THR A 153 3.06 -15.40 -14.48
C THR A 153 2.29 -16.51 -15.19
N ASN A 154 1.66 -17.41 -14.43
CA ASN A 154 0.85 -18.49 -14.99
C ASN A 154 -0.61 -18.08 -15.11
N SER A 155 -1.07 -17.84 -16.33
CA SER A 155 -2.47 -17.46 -16.61
C SER A 155 -3.51 -18.52 -16.17
N ASN A 156 -3.10 -19.78 -16.07
CA ASN A 156 -3.92 -20.90 -15.63
C ASN A 156 -3.80 -21.21 -14.12
N SER A 157 -3.08 -20.38 -13.39
CA SER A 157 -2.90 -20.56 -11.95
C SER A 157 -4.24 -20.44 -11.20
N LEU A 158 -4.42 -21.30 -10.23
CA LEU A 158 -5.53 -21.24 -9.28
C LEU A 158 -5.19 -20.38 -8.06
N ILE A 159 -3.94 -19.92 -7.92
CA ILE A 159 -3.51 -19.03 -6.88
C ILE A 159 -4.05 -17.62 -7.15
N LYS A 160 -5.14 -17.26 -6.48
CA LYS A 160 -5.83 -15.97 -6.64
C LYS A 160 -5.73 -15.12 -5.37
N THR A 161 -5.29 -15.73 -4.27
CA THR A 161 -5.14 -15.08 -2.98
C THR A 161 -3.67 -14.82 -2.70
N LEU A 162 -3.38 -13.60 -2.26
CA LEU A 162 -2.10 -13.17 -1.74
C LEU A 162 -2.29 -12.85 -0.25
N ASP A 163 -1.59 -13.53 0.64
CA ASP A 163 -1.62 -13.29 2.08
C ASP A 163 -0.27 -12.72 2.54
N LEU A 164 -0.26 -11.47 2.94
CA LEU A 164 0.94 -10.72 3.31
C LEU A 164 0.95 -10.47 4.82
N ILE A 165 2.01 -10.92 5.45
CA ILE A 165 2.18 -10.82 6.90
C ILE A 165 3.28 -9.82 7.23
N ASN A 166 3.04 -8.96 8.23
CA ASN A 166 3.99 -7.95 8.70
C ASN A 166 4.41 -6.92 7.63
N VAL A 167 3.46 -6.40 6.89
CA VAL A 167 3.71 -5.41 5.84
C VAL A 167 4.11 -4.07 6.45
N GLY A 168 5.27 -3.57 6.05
CA GLY A 168 5.80 -2.26 6.45
C GLY A 168 6.50 -1.51 5.30
N VAL A 169 6.34 -2.00 4.07
CA VAL A 169 6.90 -1.45 2.82
C VAL A 169 5.81 -1.30 1.77
N PRO A 170 5.98 -0.44 0.75
CA PRO A 170 5.02 -0.30 -0.33
C PRO A 170 4.89 -1.59 -1.15
N ILE A 171 3.66 -1.98 -1.44
CA ILE A 171 3.32 -3.23 -2.15
C ILE A 171 2.71 -2.92 -3.51
N SER A 172 3.13 -3.66 -4.53
CA SER A 172 2.50 -3.70 -5.85
C SER A 172 1.94 -5.09 -6.13
N VAL A 173 0.65 -5.19 -6.38
CA VAL A 173 -0.06 -6.45 -6.59
C VAL A 173 -0.34 -6.65 -8.08
N GLY A 174 0.16 -7.74 -8.63
CA GLY A 174 -0.03 -8.13 -10.02
C GLY A 174 -1.47 -8.54 -10.34
N SER A 175 -1.80 -8.55 -11.61
CA SER A 175 -3.18 -8.69 -12.12
C SER A 175 -3.82 -10.06 -11.90
N HIS A 176 -3.08 -11.06 -11.46
CA HIS A 176 -3.61 -12.41 -11.19
C HIS A 176 -4.24 -12.55 -9.80
N PHE A 177 -3.87 -11.69 -8.86
CA PHE A 177 -4.40 -11.74 -7.51
C PHE A 177 -5.68 -10.91 -7.41
N SER A 178 -6.80 -11.58 -7.17
CA SER A 178 -8.12 -10.95 -6.98
C SER A 178 -8.52 -10.84 -5.51
N THR A 179 -7.82 -11.52 -4.63
CA THR A 179 -7.98 -11.43 -3.19
C THR A 179 -6.65 -11.11 -2.54
N VAL A 180 -6.61 -10.09 -1.68
CA VAL A 180 -5.41 -9.68 -0.97
C VAL A 180 -5.73 -9.54 0.50
N LYS A 181 -5.03 -10.31 1.31
CA LYS A 181 -5.06 -10.24 2.77
C LYS A 181 -3.77 -9.57 3.22
N VAL A 182 -3.86 -8.61 4.12
CA VAL A 182 -2.68 -7.88 4.60
C VAL A 182 -2.71 -7.76 6.11
N ALA A 183 -1.69 -8.27 6.77
CA ALA A 183 -1.39 -7.94 8.15
C ALA A 183 -0.26 -6.91 8.19
N GLY A 184 -0.56 -5.68 8.61
CA GLY A 184 0.41 -4.61 8.71
C GLY A 184 1.31 -4.73 9.93
N GLN A 185 2.49 -4.12 9.87
CA GLN A 185 3.32 -3.89 11.05
C GLN A 185 2.71 -2.78 11.92
N THR A 186 2.89 -2.91 13.23
CA THR A 186 2.53 -1.86 14.18
C THR A 186 3.24 -0.56 13.81
N ASP A 187 2.50 0.55 13.80
CA ASP A 187 2.99 1.89 13.51
C ASP A 187 3.52 2.12 12.07
N LYS A 188 3.16 1.27 11.12
CA LYS A 188 3.44 1.46 9.70
C LYS A 188 2.16 1.62 8.90
N ASP A 189 2.25 2.42 7.83
CA ASP A 189 1.20 2.51 6.84
C ASP A 189 1.18 1.27 5.95
N ILE A 190 -0.01 0.89 5.48
CA ILE A 190 -0.17 -0.10 4.42
C ILE A 190 -0.37 0.67 3.11
N ASN A 191 0.60 0.58 2.21
CA ASN A 191 0.56 1.21 0.89
C ASN A 191 0.44 0.13 -0.19
N LEU A 192 -0.67 0.12 -0.92
CA LEU A 192 -0.96 -0.88 -1.95
C LEU A 192 -1.20 -0.23 -3.31
N ASN A 193 -0.54 -0.76 -4.34
CA ASN A 193 -0.88 -0.53 -5.73
C ASN A 193 -1.49 -1.82 -6.30
N ILE A 194 -2.71 -1.77 -6.83
CA ILE A 194 -3.38 -2.95 -7.39
C ILE A 194 -3.52 -2.83 -8.90
N SER A 195 -3.40 -3.96 -9.60
CA SER A 195 -3.45 -4.03 -11.07
C SER A 195 -4.67 -4.81 -11.58
N ALA A 196 -5.53 -5.32 -10.70
CA ALA A 196 -6.79 -5.98 -11.01
C ALA A 196 -7.90 -5.56 -10.05
N ASP A 197 -9.14 -5.90 -10.37
CA ASP A 197 -10.24 -5.82 -9.42
C ASP A 197 -9.95 -6.71 -8.22
N THR A 198 -9.97 -6.11 -7.03
CA THR A 198 -9.40 -6.75 -5.84
C THR A 198 -10.36 -6.68 -4.65
N THR A 199 -10.57 -7.83 -4.01
CA THR A 199 -11.14 -7.91 -2.66
C THR A 199 -9.99 -7.84 -1.66
N LEU A 200 -10.01 -6.81 -0.83
CA LEU A 200 -8.98 -6.50 0.15
C LEU A 200 -9.49 -6.71 1.57
N SER A 201 -8.70 -7.35 2.40
CA SER A 201 -8.90 -7.34 3.85
C SER A 201 -7.59 -6.94 4.55
N THR A 202 -7.67 -6.11 5.57
CA THR A 202 -6.50 -5.69 6.34
C THR A 202 -6.69 -6.00 7.82
N THR A 203 -5.61 -6.44 8.47
CA THR A 203 -5.56 -6.74 9.90
C THR A 203 -4.31 -6.12 10.52
N GLY A 204 -4.24 -6.11 11.86
CA GLY A 204 -3.13 -5.49 12.59
C GLY A 204 -3.27 -3.97 12.74
N SER A 205 -2.47 -3.37 13.58
CA SER A 205 -2.49 -1.94 13.81
C SER A 205 -1.61 -1.22 12.79
N SER A 206 -2.14 -0.94 11.62
CA SER A 206 -1.54 0.02 10.70
C SER A 206 -2.01 1.44 11.02
N LYS A 207 -1.21 2.44 10.66
CA LYS A 207 -1.65 3.83 10.78
C LYS A 207 -2.68 4.16 9.73
N ASP A 208 -2.26 4.18 8.48
CA ASP A 208 -3.11 4.47 7.34
C ASP A 208 -3.14 3.29 6.37
N LEU A 209 -4.28 3.12 5.70
CA LEU A 209 -4.41 2.26 4.54
C LEU A 209 -4.52 3.14 3.30
N LEU A 210 -3.52 3.08 2.44
CA LEU A 210 -3.51 3.77 1.16
C LEU A 210 -3.58 2.74 0.03
N VAL A 211 -4.61 2.85 -0.80
CA VAL A 211 -4.80 1.99 -1.97
C VAL A 211 -4.83 2.85 -3.23
N ASN A 212 -3.91 2.61 -4.14
CA ASN A 212 -3.96 3.14 -5.50
C ASN A 212 -4.54 2.07 -6.41
N ALA A 213 -5.77 2.26 -6.84
CA ALA A 213 -6.50 1.27 -7.60
C ALA A 213 -6.23 1.33 -9.12
N SER A 214 -5.62 2.40 -9.62
CA SER A 214 -5.24 2.53 -11.04
C SER A 214 -6.39 2.26 -12.03
N GLY A 215 -7.62 2.62 -11.67
CA GLY A 215 -8.81 2.38 -12.48
C GLY A 215 -9.42 0.97 -12.32
N LYS A 216 -9.06 0.24 -11.28
CA LYS A 216 -9.63 -1.06 -10.93
C LYS A 216 -10.63 -0.92 -9.78
N SER A 217 -11.50 -1.91 -9.63
CA SER A 217 -12.47 -1.95 -8.53
C SER A 217 -11.83 -2.46 -7.25
N VAL A 218 -12.19 -1.85 -6.14
CA VAL A 218 -11.74 -2.24 -4.79
C VAL A 218 -12.95 -2.60 -3.94
N THR A 219 -12.96 -3.81 -3.42
CA THR A 219 -13.87 -4.21 -2.35
C THR A 219 -13.09 -4.37 -1.07
N LEU A 220 -13.19 -3.41 -0.15
CA LEU A 220 -12.59 -3.51 1.17
C LEU A 220 -13.57 -4.23 2.10
N SER A 221 -13.37 -5.52 2.28
CA SER A 221 -14.27 -6.39 3.05
C SER A 221 -14.13 -6.22 4.56
N SER A 222 -12.93 -5.87 5.02
CA SER A 222 -12.66 -5.53 6.42
C SER A 222 -11.38 -4.72 6.54
N SER A 223 -11.30 -3.85 7.54
CA SER A 223 -10.08 -3.14 7.86
C SER A 223 -9.96 -2.89 9.35
N THR A 224 -8.77 -3.05 9.87
CA THR A 224 -8.39 -2.64 11.23
C THR A 224 -7.46 -1.42 11.21
N ALA A 225 -7.40 -0.68 10.10
CA ALA A 225 -6.71 0.60 10.04
C ALA A 225 -7.24 1.54 11.13
N THR A 226 -6.34 2.16 11.88
CA THR A 226 -6.70 2.96 13.06
C THR A 226 -6.77 4.45 12.77
N GLN A 227 -6.32 4.90 11.60
CA GLN A 227 -6.32 6.30 11.21
C GLN A 227 -7.13 6.52 9.93
N ASP A 228 -6.49 6.59 8.78
CA ASP A 228 -7.19 6.94 7.55
C ASP A 228 -7.28 5.75 6.59
N ILE A 229 -8.40 5.65 5.87
CA ILE A 229 -8.52 4.83 4.66
C ILE A 229 -8.58 5.77 3.48
N ILE A 230 -7.63 5.62 2.55
CA ILE A 230 -7.52 6.43 1.35
C ILE A 230 -7.49 5.49 0.14
N ILE A 231 -8.52 5.56 -0.70
CA ILE A 231 -8.59 4.80 -1.95
C ILE A 231 -8.59 5.79 -3.11
N ASN A 232 -7.54 5.69 -3.92
CA ASN A 232 -7.33 6.60 -5.04
C ASN A 232 -7.57 5.91 -6.38
N LYS A 233 -8.20 6.63 -7.31
CA LYS A 233 -8.40 6.23 -8.70
C LYS A 233 -9.10 4.88 -8.86
N ALA A 234 -10.07 4.58 -7.99
CA ALA A 234 -10.88 3.38 -8.13
C ALA A 234 -11.81 3.48 -9.35
N TYR A 235 -12.05 2.36 -10.05
CA TYR A 235 -13.21 2.28 -10.93
C TYR A 235 -14.48 2.21 -10.08
N ASN A 236 -14.61 1.20 -9.23
CA ASN A 236 -15.61 1.16 -8.18
C ASN A 236 -14.94 0.97 -6.82
N ALA A 237 -15.56 1.47 -5.76
CA ALA A 237 -15.14 1.22 -4.39
C ALA A 237 -16.33 0.79 -3.54
N ASP A 238 -16.22 -0.39 -2.95
CA ASP A 238 -17.18 -0.92 -1.98
C ASP A 238 -16.45 -1.11 -0.64
N ILE A 239 -16.83 -0.33 0.36
CA ILE A 239 -16.07 -0.25 1.61
C ILE A 239 -16.93 -0.73 2.76
N THR A 240 -16.51 -1.82 3.39
CA THR A 240 -16.98 -2.27 4.69
C THR A 240 -15.79 -2.21 5.65
N ALA A 241 -15.77 -1.24 6.53
CA ALA A 241 -14.65 -1.05 7.45
C ALA A 241 -15.19 -0.91 8.88
N ALA A 242 -14.90 -1.91 9.70
CA ALA A 242 -15.51 -2.08 11.02
C ALA A 242 -14.68 -1.52 12.19
N SER A 243 -13.50 -0.94 11.99
CA SER A 243 -12.69 -0.47 13.11
C SER A 243 -12.51 1.03 13.17
N ALA A 244 -12.10 1.50 14.32
CA ALA A 244 -12.01 2.92 14.67
C ALA A 244 -11.16 3.69 13.66
N LEU A 245 -11.83 4.42 12.79
CA LEU A 245 -11.22 5.20 11.73
C LEU A 245 -11.24 6.68 12.06
N ARG A 246 -10.20 7.36 11.69
CA ARG A 246 -10.17 8.81 11.73
C ARG A 246 -10.88 9.39 10.50
N ASN A 247 -10.47 9.00 9.30
CA ASN A 247 -11.06 9.51 8.07
C ASN A 247 -11.19 8.44 6.98
N VAL A 248 -12.14 8.64 6.08
CA VAL A 248 -12.24 7.88 4.82
C VAL A 248 -12.23 8.86 3.66
N ALA A 249 -11.32 8.63 2.68
CA ALA A 249 -11.26 9.40 1.44
C ALA A 249 -11.26 8.46 0.24
N VAL A 250 -12.14 8.72 -0.73
CA VAL A 250 -12.24 7.94 -1.96
C VAL A 250 -12.27 8.86 -3.16
N THR A 251 -11.43 8.55 -4.16
CA THR A 251 -11.50 9.19 -5.48
C THR A 251 -11.62 8.13 -6.56
N GLY A 252 -12.43 8.41 -7.59
CA GLY A 252 -12.63 7.40 -8.63
C GLY A 252 -13.48 7.81 -9.81
N ASN A 253 -13.74 6.85 -10.69
CA ASN A 253 -14.49 7.05 -11.93
C ASN A 253 -15.79 6.23 -12.03
N GLY A 254 -16.04 5.32 -11.11
CA GLY A 254 -17.25 4.50 -11.07
C GLY A 254 -18.05 4.72 -9.79
N ASP A 255 -18.75 3.70 -9.30
CA ASP A 255 -19.61 3.83 -8.15
C ASP A 255 -18.86 3.64 -6.83
N VAL A 256 -19.27 4.38 -5.80
CA VAL A 256 -18.75 4.25 -4.43
C VAL A 256 -19.88 3.84 -3.50
N THR A 257 -19.68 2.77 -2.76
CA THR A 257 -20.58 2.31 -1.72
C THR A 257 -19.86 2.24 -0.38
N LEU A 258 -20.36 2.93 0.61
CA LEU A 258 -19.88 2.93 1.99
C LEU A 258 -20.89 2.16 2.85
N ARG A 259 -20.59 0.88 3.19
CA ARG A 259 -21.58 -0.02 3.81
C ARG A 259 -21.61 0.05 5.32
N ASP A 260 -20.44 -0.06 5.95
CA ASP A 260 -20.36 -0.03 7.41
C ASP A 260 -19.13 0.77 7.84
N LEU A 261 -19.36 2.02 8.11
CA LEU A 261 -18.39 2.95 8.69
C LEU A 261 -18.79 3.34 10.12
N SER A 262 -19.47 2.45 10.83
CA SER A 262 -20.00 2.72 12.19
C SER A 262 -18.90 3.06 13.21
N ALA A 263 -17.67 2.63 12.97
CA ALA A 263 -16.52 2.97 13.83
C ALA A 263 -15.81 4.28 13.43
N LEU A 264 -16.14 4.87 12.30
CA LEU A 264 -15.55 6.12 11.83
C LEU A 264 -15.93 7.28 12.73
N LYS A 265 -14.95 8.08 13.13
CA LYS A 265 -15.17 9.26 13.99
C LYS A 265 -14.76 10.58 13.33
N GLY A 266 -14.14 10.55 12.18
CA GLY A 266 -13.67 11.75 11.49
C GLY A 266 -14.48 12.07 10.24
N ASN A 267 -13.78 12.42 9.19
CA ASN A 267 -14.34 12.93 7.96
C ASN A 267 -14.59 11.82 6.94
N ILE A 268 -15.61 12.02 6.13
CA ILE A 268 -15.86 11.28 4.89
C ILE A 268 -15.69 12.25 3.73
N ASP A 269 -14.80 11.92 2.79
CA ASP A 269 -14.55 12.71 1.59
C ASP A 269 -14.58 11.81 0.36
N VAL A 270 -15.61 11.93 -0.45
CA VAL A 270 -15.76 11.14 -1.69
C VAL A 270 -15.89 12.09 -2.87
N THR A 271 -14.95 11.96 -3.81
CA THR A 271 -15.00 12.62 -5.11
C THR A 271 -14.97 11.59 -6.22
N ASN A 272 -16.07 11.47 -6.95
CA ASN A 272 -16.27 10.36 -7.87
C ASN A 272 -17.03 10.80 -9.14
N VAL A 273 -17.01 9.98 -10.18
CA VAL A 273 -17.75 10.20 -11.43
C VAL A 273 -18.99 9.31 -11.53
N GLY A 274 -19.17 8.33 -10.64
CA GLY A 274 -20.34 7.47 -10.54
C GLY A 274 -21.25 7.83 -9.37
N SER A 275 -22.18 6.94 -9.06
CA SER A 275 -23.08 7.05 -7.93
C SER A 275 -22.33 6.96 -6.60
N ILE A 276 -22.80 7.67 -5.59
CA ILE A 276 -22.28 7.56 -4.23
C ILE A 276 -23.42 7.09 -3.33
N ASN A 277 -23.19 5.98 -2.65
CA ASN A 277 -24.16 5.40 -1.73
C ASN A 277 -23.55 5.25 -0.32
N VAL A 278 -24.01 6.02 0.64
CA VAL A 278 -23.63 5.91 2.04
C VAL A 278 -24.73 5.14 2.78
N ILE A 279 -24.45 3.89 3.10
CA ILE A 279 -25.41 3.00 3.77
C ILE A 279 -25.35 3.19 5.27
N SER A 280 -24.16 3.21 5.87
CA SER A 280 -24.00 3.39 7.31
C SER A 280 -22.72 4.13 7.66
N ALA A 281 -22.85 5.27 8.32
CA ALA A 281 -21.76 6.07 8.87
C ALA A 281 -22.19 6.80 10.16
N THR A 282 -22.87 6.08 11.04
CA THR A 282 -23.65 6.63 12.18
C THR A 282 -22.83 7.34 13.24
N ASN A 283 -21.55 7.04 13.35
CA ASN A 283 -20.67 7.62 14.38
C ASN A 283 -19.70 8.68 13.85
N ALA A 284 -19.78 9.02 12.56
CA ALA A 284 -18.95 10.07 11.99
C ALA A 284 -19.29 11.44 12.62
N THR A 285 -18.30 12.08 13.23
CA THR A 285 -18.47 13.37 13.91
C THR A 285 -17.80 14.53 13.18
N GLY A 286 -17.10 14.25 12.08
CA GLY A 286 -16.43 15.23 11.24
C GLY A 286 -17.30 15.76 10.11
N THR A 287 -16.66 16.13 9.01
CA THR A 287 -17.32 16.62 7.79
C THR A 287 -17.72 15.47 6.88
N LEU A 288 -18.84 15.63 6.19
CA LEU A 288 -19.29 14.74 5.13
C LEU A 288 -19.25 15.52 3.81
N ASN A 289 -18.31 15.19 2.93
CA ASN A 289 -18.17 15.77 1.60
C ASN A 289 -18.39 14.69 0.55
N LEU A 290 -19.46 14.78 -0.21
CA LEU A 290 -19.78 13.84 -1.28
C LEU A 290 -19.95 14.62 -2.57
N THR A 291 -19.15 14.31 -3.59
CA THR A 291 -19.16 15.04 -4.85
C THR A 291 -19.10 14.07 -6.03
N ASN A 292 -20.10 14.15 -6.92
CA ASN A 292 -20.09 13.50 -8.24
C ASN A 292 -20.49 14.46 -9.38
N GLU A 293 -20.25 15.74 -9.23
CA GLU A 293 -20.63 16.79 -10.21
C GLU A 293 -20.16 16.52 -11.65
N ARG A 294 -19.10 15.73 -11.82
CA ARG A 294 -18.56 15.37 -13.12
C ARG A 294 -19.17 14.10 -13.70
N ALA A 295 -20.08 13.48 -12.97
CA ALA A 295 -20.77 12.29 -13.44
C ALA A 295 -21.75 12.65 -14.59
N PRO A 296 -22.20 11.66 -15.39
CA PRO A 296 -23.32 11.85 -16.30
C PRO A 296 -24.54 12.37 -15.55
N LEU A 297 -25.33 13.22 -16.21
CA LEU A 297 -26.60 13.70 -15.65
C LEU A 297 -27.50 12.53 -15.23
N GLY A 298 -28.18 12.66 -14.10
CA GLY A 298 -28.99 11.61 -13.52
C GLY A 298 -28.22 10.62 -12.64
N THR A 299 -26.93 10.89 -12.34
CA THR A 299 -26.15 10.05 -11.43
C THR A 299 -26.32 10.54 -9.99
N ASP A 300 -26.96 9.72 -9.17
CA ASP A 300 -27.44 10.12 -7.85
C ASP A 300 -26.45 9.94 -6.70
N ILE A 301 -26.69 10.69 -5.63
CA ILE A 301 -26.07 10.46 -4.32
C ILE A 301 -27.16 10.04 -3.34
N THR A 302 -27.00 8.86 -2.74
CA THR A 302 -27.95 8.31 -1.76
C THR A 302 -27.30 8.18 -0.40
N ILE A 303 -27.96 8.63 0.65
CA ILE A 303 -27.53 8.52 2.04
C ILE A 303 -28.63 7.83 2.81
N THR A 304 -28.36 6.63 3.31
CA THR A 304 -29.31 5.88 4.13
C THR A 304 -29.13 6.22 5.60
N ASP A 305 -27.90 6.20 6.09
CA ASP A 305 -27.62 6.50 7.50
C ASP A 305 -26.20 7.08 7.62
N ALA A 306 -26.11 8.38 7.86
CA ALA A 306 -24.84 9.06 8.10
C ALA A 306 -25.04 10.15 9.14
N ASN A 307 -24.09 10.29 10.05
CA ASN A 307 -24.09 11.39 11.02
C ASN A 307 -22.92 12.34 10.70
N SER A 308 -23.14 13.61 10.85
CA SER A 308 -22.09 14.63 10.78
C SER A 308 -22.45 15.78 11.69
N THR A 309 -21.55 16.13 12.59
CA THR A 309 -21.77 17.22 13.56
C THR A 309 -21.23 18.56 13.10
N VAL A 310 -20.42 18.61 12.06
CA VAL A 310 -19.74 19.84 11.63
C VAL A 310 -20.35 20.39 10.35
N LYS A 311 -20.10 19.75 9.21
CA LYS A 311 -20.57 20.24 7.93
C LYS A 311 -20.85 19.11 6.97
N VAL A 312 -21.99 19.20 6.29
CA VAL A 312 -22.35 18.36 5.15
C VAL A 312 -22.25 19.18 3.87
N THR A 313 -21.48 18.71 2.91
CA THR A 313 -21.43 19.28 1.57
C THR A 313 -21.68 18.16 0.57
N ILE A 314 -22.76 18.25 -0.20
CA ILE A 314 -23.12 17.25 -1.20
C ILE A 314 -23.37 17.96 -2.52
N LYS A 315 -22.67 17.50 -3.57
CA LYS A 315 -22.82 18.02 -4.91
C LYS A 315 -23.05 16.89 -5.88
N SER A 316 -24.25 16.81 -6.43
CA SER A 316 -24.71 15.71 -7.29
C SER A 316 -24.98 16.13 -8.71
N ALA A 317 -24.60 15.29 -9.69
CA ALA A 317 -25.00 15.39 -11.08
C ALA A 317 -26.43 14.92 -11.34
N GLY A 318 -27.04 14.22 -10.40
CA GLY A 318 -28.43 13.81 -10.37
C GLY A 318 -29.14 14.32 -9.13
N SER A 319 -30.00 13.50 -8.52
CA SER A 319 -30.69 13.79 -7.29
C SER A 319 -29.84 13.48 -6.05
N ILE A 320 -30.22 14.07 -4.93
CA ILE A 320 -29.72 13.74 -3.60
C ILE A 320 -30.86 13.14 -2.82
N THR A 321 -30.71 11.90 -2.34
CA THR A 321 -31.68 11.23 -1.49
C THR A 321 -31.09 10.90 -0.13
N ALA A 322 -31.60 11.50 0.94
CA ALA A 322 -31.24 11.16 2.31
C ALA A 322 -32.46 10.60 3.02
N THR A 323 -32.44 9.32 3.38
CA THR A 323 -33.62 8.56 3.85
C THR A 323 -33.65 8.30 5.34
N SER A 324 -32.57 8.61 6.07
CA SER A 324 -32.52 8.34 7.51
C SER A 324 -32.95 9.52 8.36
N ASN A 325 -33.69 9.23 9.41
CA ASN A 325 -34.08 10.21 10.44
C ASN A 325 -32.88 10.77 11.21
N ASN A 326 -31.70 10.13 11.11
CA ASN A 326 -30.48 10.55 11.79
C ASN A 326 -29.37 11.00 10.83
N GLY A 327 -29.54 10.82 9.52
CA GLY A 327 -28.48 10.96 8.55
C GLY A 327 -27.84 12.34 8.46
N LEU A 328 -28.63 13.40 8.64
CA LEU A 328 -28.16 14.79 8.59
C LEU A 328 -28.57 15.60 9.82
N ALA A 329 -29.21 14.99 10.79
CA ALA A 329 -29.84 15.67 11.91
C ALA A 329 -28.90 16.46 12.83
N SER A 330 -27.65 16.06 12.88
CA SER A 330 -26.64 16.69 13.74
C SER A 330 -25.79 17.75 13.03
N ALA A 331 -25.97 17.93 11.71
CA ALA A 331 -25.13 18.85 10.94
C ALA A 331 -25.43 20.31 11.30
N GLN A 332 -24.40 21.09 11.58
CA GLN A 332 -24.52 22.54 11.83
C GLN A 332 -24.66 23.33 10.53
N ILE A 333 -24.06 22.86 9.46
CA ILE A 333 -24.09 23.48 8.14
C ILE A 333 -24.37 22.39 7.11
N ILE A 334 -25.41 22.61 6.31
CA ILE A 334 -25.77 21.72 5.19
C ILE A 334 -25.72 22.54 3.90
N ASP A 335 -24.84 22.14 2.98
CA ASP A 335 -24.64 22.76 1.66
C ASP A 335 -24.89 21.70 0.58
N LEU A 336 -26.03 21.79 -0.09
CA LEU A 336 -26.49 20.82 -1.07
C LEU A 336 -26.65 21.48 -2.43
N THR A 337 -26.08 20.85 -3.43
CA THR A 337 -26.27 21.19 -4.85
C THR A 337 -26.61 19.92 -5.62
N ALA A 338 -27.76 19.89 -6.24
CA ALA A 338 -28.21 18.79 -7.07
C ALA A 338 -28.62 19.30 -8.47
N ALA A 339 -28.36 18.53 -9.51
CA ALA A 339 -28.83 18.84 -10.85
C ALA A 339 -30.31 18.49 -11.06
N GLU A 340 -30.86 17.63 -10.22
CA GLU A 340 -32.23 17.15 -10.28
C GLU A 340 -32.95 17.35 -8.93
N GLU A 341 -34.26 17.13 -8.89
CA GLU A 341 -35.07 17.25 -7.69
C GLU A 341 -34.59 16.27 -6.60
N SER A 342 -34.46 16.78 -5.38
CA SER A 342 -33.88 16.03 -4.27
C SER A 342 -34.83 15.84 -3.12
N THR A 343 -34.74 14.70 -2.45
CA THR A 343 -35.54 14.36 -1.25
C THR A 343 -34.61 14.23 -0.05
N ILE A 344 -34.81 15.12 0.92
CA ILE A 344 -34.01 15.16 2.15
C ILE A 344 -34.91 14.97 3.35
N TYR A 345 -34.73 13.90 4.10
CA TYR A 345 -35.32 13.72 5.42
C TYR A 345 -34.29 14.17 6.46
N ALA A 346 -34.58 15.27 7.10
CA ALA A 346 -33.73 15.88 8.13
C ALA A 346 -34.54 16.11 9.41
N ASP A 347 -35.04 15.02 10.00
CA ASP A 347 -35.73 15.09 11.30
C ASP A 347 -34.73 15.48 12.39
N GLY A 348 -35.03 16.60 13.07
CA GLY A 348 -34.21 17.08 14.19
C GLY A 348 -33.21 18.17 13.87
N VAL A 349 -33.12 18.65 12.64
CA VAL A 349 -32.41 19.90 12.35
C VAL A 349 -33.17 21.04 13.02
N SER A 350 -32.65 21.52 14.15
CA SER A 350 -33.15 22.76 14.72
C SER A 350 -32.87 23.88 13.74
N ASN A 351 -33.91 24.49 13.21
CA ASN A 351 -33.80 25.68 12.36
C ASN A 351 -32.95 26.73 13.09
N GLN A 352 -31.80 27.03 12.58
CA GLN A 352 -31.07 28.26 12.86
C GLN A 352 -31.14 29.17 11.64
#